data_150b87445272fb4d2c9ea8005f741bcb
#
_entry.id   150b87445272fb4d2c9ea8005f741bcb
#
_cell.length_a   1.000
_cell.length_b   1.000
_cell.length_c   1.000
_cell.angle_alpha   90.00
_cell.angle_beta   90.00
_cell.angle_gamma   90.00
#
_symmetry.space_group_name_H-M   'P 1'
#
loop_
_entity.id
_entity.type
_entity.pdbx_description
1 polymer ?
#
loop_
_entity_poly.entity_id
_entity_poly.type
_entity_poly.pdbx_seq_one_letter_code
_entity_poly.pdbx_strand_id
1 'polypeptide(L)'
;ALAIAPPRRTACSSCMPRLSVGELHSLCLRALRAHGLREPSARLVAESITSAEASGCHSHGVFRLQGYCEALETGRVDGRAEPVLESLAGTATVRVNAQGSFAPAALDIAVPALASAAKQHGVAACAVRNAFHFAALWPEAEALAGRGLLALATVNSKAFVANAAAGPPVFGTSPALLYI
;
A
#
# COMPACT_ATOMS: atom_id res chain seq x y z
N ALA A 1 -10.57 -39.99 -18.27
CA ALA A 1 -9.77 -40.23 -17.06
C ALA A 1 -9.75 -38.92 -16.26
N LEU A 2 -10.47 -38.89 -15.14
CA LEU A 2 -10.41 -37.76 -14.18
C LEU A 2 -9.06 -37.83 -13.45
N ALA A 3 -8.19 -36.87 -13.66
CA ALA A 3 -6.97 -36.75 -12.89
C ALA A 3 -7.34 -36.21 -11.50
N ILE A 4 -7.22 -37.06 -10.47
CA ILE A 4 -7.38 -36.66 -9.08
C ILE A 4 -6.13 -35.84 -8.71
N ALA A 5 -6.32 -34.56 -8.40
CA ALA A 5 -5.25 -33.71 -7.90
C ALA A 5 -4.72 -34.27 -6.56
N PRO A 6 -3.41 -34.27 -6.31
CA PRO A 6 -2.85 -34.75 -5.06
C PRO A 6 -3.39 -33.93 -3.88
N PRO A 7 -3.60 -34.56 -2.71
CA PRO A 7 -4.11 -33.86 -1.53
C PRO A 7 -3.15 -32.72 -1.15
N ARG A 8 -3.68 -31.53 -0.92
CA ARG A 8 -2.92 -30.42 -0.36
C ARG A 8 -2.39 -30.86 1.01
N ARG A 9 -1.08 -30.86 1.18
CA ARG A 9 -0.46 -31.08 2.49
C ARG A 9 -1.00 -30.02 3.43
N THR A 10 -1.85 -30.41 4.37
CA THR A 10 -2.21 -29.57 5.51
C THR A 10 -0.93 -29.38 6.34
N ALA A 11 -0.38 -28.15 6.30
CA ALA A 11 0.75 -27.81 7.14
C ALA A 11 0.31 -27.98 8.60
N CYS A 12 1.03 -28.82 9.35
CA CYS A 12 0.82 -29.00 10.78
C CYS A 12 1.05 -27.63 11.46
N SER A 13 0.09 -27.18 12.26
CA SER A 13 0.15 -25.85 12.92
C SER A 13 1.37 -25.72 13.86
N SER A 14 1.96 -26.82 14.30
CA SER A 14 3.19 -26.85 15.09
C SER A 14 4.49 -26.66 14.26
N CYS A 15 4.40 -26.67 12.92
CA CYS A 15 5.56 -26.54 12.02
C CYS A 15 5.59 -25.17 11.29
N MET A 16 4.68 -24.25 11.58
CA MET A 16 4.73 -22.91 11.00
C MET A 16 5.80 -22.07 11.72
N PRO A 17 6.76 -21.50 10.98
CA PRO A 17 7.74 -20.62 11.59
C PRO A 17 7.04 -19.41 12.19
N ARG A 18 7.37 -19.08 13.44
CA ARG A 18 6.95 -17.84 14.08
C ARG A 18 8.07 -16.84 13.93
N LEU A 19 7.74 -15.67 13.43
CA LEU A 19 8.65 -14.53 13.30
C LEU A 19 8.17 -13.41 14.22
N SER A 20 9.09 -12.72 14.84
CA SER A 20 8.81 -11.42 15.44
C SER A 20 8.52 -10.38 14.34
N VAL A 21 7.87 -9.29 14.71
CA VAL A 21 7.59 -8.17 13.79
C VAL A 21 8.88 -7.63 13.16
N GLY A 22 9.97 -7.55 13.95
CA GLY A 22 11.27 -7.09 13.46
C GLY A 22 11.95 -8.05 12.49
N GLU A 23 11.85 -9.36 12.72
CA GLU A 23 12.36 -10.38 11.79
C GLU A 23 11.59 -10.35 10.48
N LEU A 24 10.25 -10.21 10.56
CA LEU A 24 9.41 -10.09 9.37
C LEU A 24 9.74 -8.84 8.57
N HIS A 25 9.88 -7.69 9.22
CA HIS A 25 10.30 -6.44 8.57
C HIS A 25 11.65 -6.61 7.86
N SER A 26 12.63 -7.21 8.54
CA SER A 26 13.96 -7.46 7.97
C SER A 26 13.91 -8.40 6.76
N LEU A 27 13.05 -9.41 6.80
CA LEU A 27 12.82 -10.33 5.68
C LEU A 27 12.22 -9.58 4.47
N CYS A 28 11.14 -8.83 4.69
CA CYS A 28 10.48 -8.04 3.64
C CYS A 28 11.45 -7.05 2.99
N LEU A 29 12.21 -6.32 3.81
CA LEU A 29 13.17 -5.33 3.36
C LEU A 29 14.26 -5.96 2.47
N ARG A 30 14.85 -7.09 2.90
CA ARG A 30 15.85 -7.82 2.10
C ARG A 30 15.26 -8.31 0.78
N ALA A 31 14.04 -8.87 0.79
CA ALA A 31 13.40 -9.34 -0.42
C ALA A 31 13.15 -8.20 -1.42
N LEU A 32 12.58 -7.08 -0.98
CA LEU A 32 12.31 -5.92 -1.83
C LEU A 32 13.60 -5.34 -2.43
N ARG A 33 14.66 -5.21 -1.64
CA ARG A 33 15.97 -4.75 -2.11
C ARG A 33 16.60 -5.70 -3.13
N ALA A 34 16.51 -7.01 -2.90
CA ALA A 34 17.02 -8.02 -3.84
C ALA A 34 16.32 -7.93 -5.22
N HIS A 35 15.07 -7.46 -5.26
CA HIS A 35 14.31 -7.23 -6.49
C HIS A 35 14.40 -5.79 -7.01
N GLY A 36 15.37 -5.00 -6.51
CA GLY A 36 15.72 -3.70 -7.06
C GLY A 36 14.98 -2.48 -6.51
N LEU A 37 14.16 -2.65 -5.45
CA LEU A 37 13.54 -1.51 -4.80
C LEU A 37 14.56 -0.74 -3.95
N ARG A 38 14.75 0.54 -4.24
CA ARG A 38 15.70 1.42 -3.54
C ARG A 38 15.10 2.04 -2.27
N GLU A 39 15.98 2.51 -1.41
CA GLU A 39 15.60 3.37 -0.27
C GLU A 39 15.16 4.77 -0.74
N PRO A 40 14.24 5.44 -0.02
CA PRO A 40 13.58 4.96 1.20
C PRO A 40 12.37 4.04 0.95
N SER A 41 11.96 3.87 -0.31
CA SER A 41 10.75 3.11 -0.70
C SER A 41 10.76 1.67 -0.17
N ALA A 42 11.92 0.99 -0.19
CA ALA A 42 12.03 -0.39 0.30
C ALA A 42 11.64 -0.51 1.78
N ARG A 43 12.10 0.42 2.63
CA ARG A 43 11.76 0.48 4.04
C ARG A 43 10.28 0.76 4.26
N LEU A 44 9.73 1.77 3.58
CA LEU A 44 8.34 2.19 3.72
C LEU A 44 7.35 1.07 3.29
N VAL A 45 7.67 0.36 2.21
CA VAL A 45 6.87 -0.79 1.76
C VAL A 45 6.98 -1.95 2.74
N ALA A 46 8.18 -2.25 3.28
CA ALA A 46 8.36 -3.29 4.27
C ALA A 46 7.61 -2.97 5.58
N GLU A 47 7.62 -1.71 6.03
CA GLU A 47 6.83 -1.22 7.17
C GLU A 47 5.34 -1.41 6.94
N SER A 48 4.82 -1.03 5.77
CA SER A 48 3.41 -1.19 5.40
C SER A 48 2.97 -2.65 5.44
N ILE A 49 3.75 -3.57 4.82
CA ILE A 49 3.48 -5.01 4.85
C ILE A 49 3.46 -5.53 6.30
N THR A 50 4.45 -5.16 7.07
CA THR A 50 4.64 -5.68 8.43
C THR A 50 3.56 -5.16 9.39
N SER A 51 3.19 -3.89 9.27
CA SER A 51 2.09 -3.29 10.03
C SER A 51 0.76 -3.97 9.73
N ALA A 52 0.47 -4.22 8.44
CA ALA A 52 -0.74 -4.91 8.04
C ALA A 52 -0.79 -6.36 8.57
N GLU A 53 0.33 -7.09 8.51
CA GLU A 53 0.41 -8.45 9.06
C GLU A 53 0.21 -8.46 10.58
N ALA A 54 0.89 -7.57 11.31
CA ALA A 54 0.79 -7.45 12.75
C ALA A 54 -0.61 -7.06 13.22
N SER A 55 -1.35 -6.31 12.41
CA SER A 55 -2.76 -5.92 12.65
C SER A 55 -3.76 -7.02 12.25
N GLY A 56 -3.32 -8.19 11.83
CA GLY A 56 -4.19 -9.30 11.39
C GLY A 56 -4.78 -9.09 9.99
N CYS A 57 -4.37 -8.06 9.26
CA CYS A 57 -4.83 -7.79 7.90
C CYS A 57 -3.98 -8.51 6.86
N HIS A 58 -3.95 -9.84 6.92
CA HIS A 58 -3.07 -10.72 6.14
C HIS A 58 -3.18 -10.52 4.63
N SER A 59 -4.37 -10.12 4.12
CA SER A 59 -4.57 -9.82 2.69
C SER A 59 -3.75 -8.62 2.20
N HIS A 60 -3.28 -7.76 3.10
CA HIS A 60 -2.42 -6.59 2.83
C HIS A 60 -1.04 -6.72 3.47
N GLY A 61 -0.80 -7.82 4.20
CA GLY A 61 0.45 -8.19 4.84
C GLY A 61 1.41 -8.96 3.92
N VAL A 62 2.06 -9.96 4.47
CA VAL A 62 3.09 -10.80 3.80
C VAL A 62 2.60 -11.43 2.50
N PHE A 63 1.31 -11.71 2.41
CA PHE A 63 0.67 -12.20 1.17
C PHE A 63 1.00 -11.33 -0.05
N ARG A 64 1.24 -10.03 0.14
CA ARG A 64 1.56 -9.10 -0.94
C ARG A 64 3.01 -9.13 -1.40
N LEU A 65 3.93 -9.60 -0.56
CA LEU A 65 5.37 -9.53 -0.82
C LEU A 65 5.77 -10.15 -2.16
N GLN A 66 5.28 -11.36 -2.45
CA GLN A 66 5.57 -12.02 -3.72
C GLN A 66 5.12 -11.18 -4.91
N GLY A 67 3.88 -10.70 -4.91
CA GLY A 67 3.34 -9.89 -6.01
C GLY A 67 4.06 -8.54 -6.18
N TYR A 68 4.65 -8.00 -5.11
CA TYR A 68 5.47 -6.79 -5.17
C TYR A 68 6.83 -7.07 -5.80
N CYS A 69 7.47 -8.19 -5.43
CA CYS A 69 8.71 -8.65 -6.08
C CYS A 69 8.49 -8.89 -7.58
N GLU A 70 7.44 -9.60 -7.97
CA GLU A 70 7.07 -9.82 -9.37
C GLU A 70 6.78 -8.50 -10.12
N ALA A 71 6.19 -7.51 -9.46
CA ALA A 71 5.92 -6.21 -10.06
C ALA A 71 7.20 -5.43 -10.36
N LEU A 72 8.21 -5.55 -9.51
CA LEU A 72 9.56 -4.99 -9.71
C LEU A 72 10.28 -5.70 -10.86
N GLU A 73 10.32 -7.03 -10.86
CA GLU A 73 10.97 -7.83 -11.91
C GLU A 73 10.39 -7.59 -13.30
N THR A 74 9.07 -7.43 -13.38
CA THR A 74 8.35 -7.22 -14.65
C THR A 74 8.31 -5.75 -15.09
N GLY A 75 8.92 -4.83 -14.33
CA GLY A 75 8.92 -3.40 -14.64
C GLY A 75 7.56 -2.72 -14.51
N ARG A 76 6.56 -3.36 -13.88
CA ARG A 76 5.28 -2.72 -13.54
C ARG A 76 5.42 -1.66 -12.45
N VAL A 77 6.48 -1.76 -11.68
CA VAL A 77 6.92 -0.77 -10.70
C VAL A 77 8.36 -0.39 -11.02
N ASP A 78 8.63 0.91 -11.06
CA ASP A 78 10.00 1.39 -11.12
C ASP A 78 10.59 1.45 -9.70
N GLY A 79 11.47 0.51 -9.39
CA GLY A 79 12.15 0.43 -8.09
C GLY A 79 13.10 1.60 -7.79
N ARG A 80 13.34 2.47 -8.78
CA ARG A 80 14.21 3.67 -8.66
C ARG A 80 13.41 4.96 -8.65
N ALA A 81 12.09 4.89 -8.91
CA ALA A 81 11.24 6.07 -8.97
C ALA A 81 11.23 6.81 -7.63
N GLU A 82 11.34 8.11 -7.71
CA GLU A 82 11.23 9.03 -6.58
C GLU A 82 9.94 9.83 -6.72
N PRO A 83 8.97 9.69 -5.82
CA PRO A 83 7.74 10.47 -5.83
C PRO A 83 8.02 11.97 -5.75
N VAL A 84 7.23 12.75 -6.48
CA VAL A 84 7.38 14.21 -6.57
C VAL A 84 6.13 14.92 -6.07
N LEU A 85 6.33 15.90 -5.19
CA LEU A 85 5.30 16.83 -4.75
C LEU A 85 5.08 17.89 -5.83
N GLU A 86 3.87 17.96 -6.40
CA GLU A 86 3.50 18.88 -7.49
C GLU A 86 2.55 20.01 -7.00
N SER A 87 2.52 20.26 -5.71
CA SER A 87 1.60 21.22 -5.12
C SER A 87 1.97 22.66 -5.45
N LEU A 88 0.95 23.50 -5.70
CA LEU A 88 1.13 24.94 -5.76
C LEU A 88 1.17 25.52 -4.34
N ALA A 89 2.11 26.39 -4.07
CA ALA A 89 2.20 27.07 -2.78
C ALA A 89 0.93 27.86 -2.47
N GLY A 90 0.49 27.85 -1.22
CA GLY A 90 -0.66 28.61 -0.74
C GLY A 90 -2.03 28.05 -1.15
N THR A 91 -2.11 26.79 -1.59
CA THR A 91 -3.39 26.12 -1.92
C THR A 91 -3.74 25.04 -0.91
N ALA A 92 -5.05 24.78 -0.73
CA ALA A 92 -5.56 23.67 0.06
C ALA A 92 -5.46 22.30 -0.68
N THR A 93 -4.80 22.25 -1.83
CA THR A 93 -4.69 21.05 -2.65
C THR A 93 -3.24 20.60 -2.72
N VAL A 94 -3.00 19.36 -2.29
CA VAL A 94 -1.71 18.66 -2.39
C VAL A 94 -1.78 17.67 -3.55
N ARG A 95 -0.78 17.68 -4.42
CA ARG A 95 -0.68 16.74 -5.54
C ARG A 95 0.66 16.04 -5.48
N VAL A 96 0.64 14.71 -5.56
CA VAL A 96 1.85 13.88 -5.58
C VAL A 96 1.81 12.96 -6.79
N ASN A 97 2.88 12.96 -7.54
CA ASN A 97 3.14 12.00 -8.60
C ASN A 97 4.10 10.93 -8.09
N ALA A 98 3.63 9.70 -7.96
CA ALA A 98 4.44 8.57 -7.51
C ALA A 98 5.42 8.06 -8.56
N GLN A 99 5.33 8.53 -9.81
CA GLN A 99 6.22 8.18 -10.92
C GLN A 99 6.35 6.66 -11.19
N GLY A 100 5.31 5.89 -10.90
CA GLY A 100 5.35 4.43 -11.04
C GLY A 100 5.90 3.69 -9.82
N SER A 101 6.19 4.38 -8.72
CA SER A 101 6.58 3.79 -7.44
C SER A 101 5.40 3.18 -6.69
N PHE A 102 5.69 2.48 -5.60
CA PHE A 102 4.68 2.06 -4.63
C PHE A 102 4.06 3.26 -3.89
N ALA A 103 2.77 3.17 -3.57
CA ALA A 103 2.05 4.24 -2.88
C ALA A 103 2.65 4.66 -1.52
N PRO A 104 3.17 3.77 -0.65
CA PRO A 104 3.76 4.18 0.62
C PRO A 104 4.86 5.25 0.48
N ALA A 105 5.67 5.19 -0.58
CA ALA A 105 6.69 6.20 -0.83
C ALA A 105 6.11 7.58 -1.19
N ALA A 106 5.01 7.61 -1.95
CA ALA A 106 4.31 8.86 -2.28
C ALA A 106 3.60 9.44 -1.06
N LEU A 107 3.06 8.59 -0.20
CA LEU A 107 2.34 8.99 1.01
C LEU A 107 3.26 9.55 2.09
N ASP A 108 4.49 9.08 2.16
CA ASP A 108 5.51 9.60 3.08
C ASP A 108 5.76 11.11 2.87
N ILE A 109 5.74 11.57 1.63
CA ILE A 109 5.85 13.00 1.30
C ILE A 109 4.51 13.73 1.28
N ALA A 110 3.41 13.02 1.00
CA ALA A 110 2.08 13.60 0.91
C ALA A 110 1.50 13.98 2.28
N VAL A 111 1.62 13.09 3.28
CA VAL A 111 1.02 13.27 4.61
C VAL A 111 1.49 14.53 5.34
N PRO A 112 2.79 14.84 5.42
CA PRO A 112 3.26 16.09 6.01
C PRO A 112 2.74 17.34 5.29
N ALA A 113 2.76 17.33 3.96
CA ALA A 113 2.28 18.44 3.13
C ALA A 113 0.78 18.66 3.30
N LEU A 114 -0.01 17.57 3.30
CA LEU A 114 -1.45 17.61 3.51
C LEU A 114 -1.81 18.14 4.91
N ALA A 115 -1.10 17.66 5.94
CA ALA A 115 -1.32 18.12 7.31
C ALA A 115 -1.03 19.62 7.46
N SER A 116 0.03 20.12 6.84
CA SER A 116 0.37 21.55 6.82
C SER A 116 -0.72 22.35 6.11
N ALA A 117 -1.15 21.93 4.94
CA ALA A 117 -2.21 22.61 4.18
C ALA A 117 -3.55 22.62 4.94
N ALA A 118 -3.92 21.49 5.57
CA ALA A 118 -5.15 21.40 6.36
C ALA A 118 -5.14 22.35 7.56
N LYS A 119 -4.01 22.46 8.27
CA LYS A 119 -3.86 23.40 9.39
C LYS A 119 -3.92 24.87 8.94
N GLN A 120 -3.42 25.17 7.75
CA GLN A 120 -3.43 26.53 7.20
C GLN A 120 -4.81 26.96 6.68
N HIS A 121 -5.54 26.04 6.04
CA HIS A 121 -6.77 26.35 5.31
C HIS A 121 -8.05 25.81 6.00
N GLY A 122 -7.93 25.08 7.11
CA GLY A 122 -9.05 24.43 7.81
C GLY A 122 -9.45 23.08 7.20
N VAL A 123 -9.31 22.93 5.90
CA VAL A 123 -9.51 21.69 5.14
C VAL A 123 -8.52 21.64 3.98
N ALA A 124 -8.05 20.43 3.65
CA ALA A 124 -7.20 20.24 2.46
C ALA A 124 -7.48 18.87 1.82
N ALA A 125 -7.17 18.76 0.54
CA ALA A 125 -7.28 17.52 -0.22
C ALA A 125 -5.92 17.10 -0.79
N CYS A 126 -5.68 15.78 -0.86
CA CYS A 126 -4.50 15.23 -1.51
C CYS A 126 -4.90 14.27 -2.63
N ALA A 127 -4.27 14.43 -3.80
CA ALA A 127 -4.38 13.50 -4.91
C ALA A 127 -3.01 12.85 -5.19
N VAL A 128 -2.92 11.53 -5.03
CA VAL A 128 -1.76 10.72 -5.42
C VAL A 128 -2.06 10.05 -6.74
N ARG A 129 -1.18 10.20 -7.72
CA ARG A 129 -1.31 9.60 -9.05
C ARG A 129 -0.09 8.78 -9.44
N ASN A 130 -0.25 7.90 -10.44
CA ASN A 130 0.81 7.03 -10.95
C ASN A 130 1.47 6.17 -9.86
N ALA A 131 0.70 5.76 -8.84
CA ALA A 131 1.15 4.87 -7.79
C ALA A 131 0.73 3.42 -8.09
N PHE A 132 1.61 2.48 -7.76
CA PHE A 132 1.29 1.07 -7.80
C PHE A 132 0.84 0.61 -6.42
N HIS A 133 -0.32 -0.03 -6.36
CA HIS A 133 -0.93 -0.66 -5.20
C HIS A 133 -0.88 0.15 -3.89
N PHE A 134 -2.03 0.56 -3.42
CA PHE A 134 -2.18 1.44 -2.26
C PHE A 134 -2.03 0.71 -0.90
N ALA A 135 -1.93 -0.61 -0.87
CA ALA A 135 -1.93 -1.43 0.35
C ALA A 135 -3.18 -1.19 1.22
N ALA A 136 -3.01 -0.92 2.53
CA ALA A 136 -4.09 -0.60 3.45
C ALA A 136 -4.32 0.92 3.53
N LEU A 137 -5.55 1.37 3.84
CA LEU A 137 -5.91 2.79 3.90
C LEU A 137 -5.72 3.44 5.27
N TRP A 138 -5.56 2.66 6.34
CA TRP A 138 -5.52 3.25 7.69
C TRP A 138 -4.20 3.93 8.07
N PRO A 139 -3.00 3.55 7.58
CA PRO A 139 -1.75 4.13 8.07
C PRO A 139 -1.66 5.64 7.85
N GLU A 140 -2.12 6.11 6.69
CA GLU A 140 -2.14 7.54 6.36
C GLU A 140 -3.17 8.31 7.17
N ALA A 141 -4.33 7.69 7.40
CA ALA A 141 -5.38 8.27 8.20
C ALA A 141 -4.98 8.37 9.67
N GLU A 142 -4.34 7.33 10.23
CA GLU A 142 -3.74 7.35 11.58
C GLU A 142 -2.65 8.43 11.69
N ALA A 143 -1.79 8.53 10.69
CA ALA A 143 -0.72 9.53 10.67
C ALA A 143 -1.27 10.96 10.66
N LEU A 144 -2.43 11.21 10.04
CA LEU A 144 -3.13 12.50 10.06
C LEU A 144 -3.86 12.72 11.39
N ALA A 145 -4.53 11.70 11.91
CA ALA A 145 -5.19 11.77 13.23
C ALA A 145 -4.20 12.04 14.37
N GLY A 146 -3.02 11.41 14.33
CA GLY A 146 -1.92 11.71 15.25
C GLY A 146 -1.40 13.15 15.17
N ARG A 147 -1.78 13.92 14.15
CA ARG A 147 -1.52 15.35 14.00
C ARG A 147 -2.73 16.23 14.37
N GLY A 148 -3.78 15.62 14.94
CA GLY A 148 -5.02 16.29 15.35
C GLY A 148 -5.95 16.63 14.19
N LEU A 149 -5.96 15.83 13.13
CA LEU A 149 -6.79 16.02 11.96
C LEU A 149 -7.77 14.85 11.79
N LEU A 150 -8.98 15.15 11.33
CA LEU A 150 -9.90 14.13 10.81
C LEU A 150 -9.49 13.81 9.37
N ALA A 151 -9.47 12.53 9.01
CA ALA A 151 -9.03 12.09 7.69
C ALA A 151 -10.07 11.22 6.99
N LEU A 152 -10.34 11.53 5.72
CA LEU A 152 -11.07 10.68 4.79
C LEU A 152 -10.11 10.23 3.68
N ALA A 153 -9.94 8.92 3.53
CA ALA A 153 -9.13 8.33 2.48
C ALA A 153 -10.00 7.49 1.53
N THR A 154 -9.74 7.61 0.23
CA THR A 154 -10.38 6.79 -0.81
C THR A 154 -9.35 6.35 -1.82
N VAL A 155 -9.57 5.18 -2.45
CA VAL A 155 -8.69 4.69 -3.52
C VAL A 155 -9.50 4.00 -4.62
N ASN A 156 -9.08 4.20 -5.87
CA ASN A 156 -9.55 3.41 -6.99
C ASN A 156 -8.74 2.13 -7.10
N SER A 157 -9.41 0.98 -7.23
CA SER A 157 -8.76 -0.30 -7.43
C SER A 157 -9.08 -0.89 -8.80
N LYS A 158 -8.31 -1.90 -9.20
CA LYS A 158 -8.57 -2.67 -10.42
C LYS A 158 -9.97 -3.29 -10.38
N ALA A 159 -10.55 -3.53 -11.54
CA ALA A 159 -11.84 -4.18 -11.69
C ALA A 159 -11.77 -5.65 -11.21
N PHE A 160 -12.38 -5.91 -10.06
CA PHE A 160 -12.52 -7.24 -9.44
C PHE A 160 -13.98 -7.58 -9.15
N VAL A 161 -14.89 -6.61 -9.25
CA VAL A 161 -16.30 -6.76 -8.91
C VAL A 161 -17.14 -6.69 -10.19
N ALA A 162 -17.90 -7.74 -10.45
CA ALA A 162 -18.86 -7.78 -11.56
C ALA A 162 -20.18 -7.10 -11.15
N ASN A 163 -20.86 -6.48 -12.11
CA ASN A 163 -22.18 -5.89 -11.91
C ASN A 163 -23.32 -6.93 -11.88
N ALA A 164 -23.02 -8.18 -12.31
CA ALA A 164 -23.95 -9.30 -12.30
C ALA A 164 -23.20 -10.61 -12.06
N ALA A 165 -23.88 -11.63 -11.55
CA ALA A 165 -23.28 -12.91 -11.14
C ALA A 165 -22.48 -13.66 -12.22
N ALA A 166 -22.74 -13.42 -13.51
CA ALA A 166 -22.03 -14.03 -14.64
C ALA A 166 -21.32 -13.00 -15.53
N GLY A 167 -21.26 -11.72 -15.11
CA GLY A 167 -20.63 -10.66 -15.90
C GLY A 167 -19.12 -10.57 -15.66
N PRO A 168 -18.38 -9.93 -16.58
CA PRO A 168 -16.99 -9.60 -16.33
C PRO A 168 -16.88 -8.58 -15.20
N PRO A 169 -15.77 -8.56 -14.44
CA PRO A 169 -15.52 -7.52 -13.45
C PRO A 169 -15.36 -6.15 -14.12
N VAL A 170 -16.12 -5.17 -13.65
CA VAL A 170 -16.12 -3.78 -14.17
C VAL A 170 -15.83 -2.74 -13.10
N PHE A 171 -15.96 -3.10 -11.83
CA PHE A 171 -15.70 -2.21 -10.70
C PHE A 171 -14.51 -2.70 -9.87
N GLY A 172 -13.77 -1.76 -9.29
CA GLY A 172 -12.85 -2.04 -8.20
C GLY A 172 -13.60 -2.18 -6.87
N THR A 173 -12.93 -2.66 -5.84
CA THR A 173 -13.45 -2.61 -4.46
C THR A 173 -13.54 -1.17 -3.96
N SER A 174 -12.69 -0.28 -4.49
CA SER A 174 -12.67 1.18 -4.27
C SER A 174 -13.04 1.57 -2.82
N PRO A 175 -12.28 1.10 -1.82
CA PRO A 175 -12.62 1.31 -0.43
C PRO A 175 -12.51 2.79 -0.04
N ALA A 176 -13.28 3.15 1.00
CA ALA A 176 -13.17 4.43 1.67
C ALA A 176 -13.01 4.20 3.18
N LEU A 177 -12.23 5.05 3.83
CA LEU A 177 -11.97 5.02 5.27
C LEU A 177 -12.15 6.42 5.84
N LEU A 178 -12.88 6.53 6.94
CA LEU A 178 -12.95 7.73 7.78
C LEU A 178 -12.25 7.42 9.11
N TYR A 179 -11.34 8.28 9.52
CA TYR A 179 -10.62 8.21 10.78
C TYR A 179 -10.81 9.51 11.56
N ILE A 180 -11.16 9.38 12.84
CA ILE A 180 -11.48 10.51 13.74
C ILE A 180 -10.52 10.53 14.91
#